data_e5cf4c5090bedc5ef498d88d8e3f244f
#
_entry.id   e5cf4c5090bedc5ef498d88d8e3f244f
#
_cell.length_a   1.000
_cell.length_b   1.000
_cell.length_c   1.000
_cell.angle_alpha   90.00
_cell.angle_beta   90.00
_cell.angle_gamma   90.00
#
_symmetry.space_group_name_H-M   'P 1'
#
loop_
_entity.id
_entity.type
_entity.pdbx_description
1 polymer ?
#
loop_
_entity_poly.entity_id
_entity_poly.type
_entity_poly.pdbx_seq_one_letter_code
_entity_poly.pdbx_strand_id
1 'polypeptide(L)'
;MNIWNNAVITNKGLALQSKLMEGHSLEITRAIAGSGYVTPDLLQNQTDVIDAQQELIFRPVSYPEYGKCKLPLYLTNEDVTVGYKVRMIYVMANDPDEGEIVFFVAQSARSDMGTIVPTASEMAGYSAEWTFYFQYGRADGVNVTVDPANTVSRNEMETYVGEEFVAISTPEIDSIFES
;
A
#
# COMPACT_ATOMS: atom_id res chain seq x y z
N MET A 1 3.78 16.83 5.89
CA MET A 1 3.56 16.02 7.11
C MET A 1 3.21 14.61 6.68
N ASN A 2 3.94 13.63 7.15
CA ASN A 2 3.59 12.24 6.85
C ASN A 2 2.41 11.81 7.74
N ILE A 3 1.29 11.42 7.12
CA ILE A 3 0.11 10.96 7.84
C ILE A 3 0.21 9.50 8.30
N TRP A 4 1.25 8.80 7.88
CA TRP A 4 1.50 7.40 8.20
C TRP A 4 2.73 7.27 9.09
N ASN A 5 2.63 6.44 10.11
CA ASN A 5 3.79 5.98 10.87
C ASN A 5 4.50 4.85 10.12
N ASN A 6 5.72 4.54 10.53
CA ASN A 6 6.40 3.33 10.06
C ASN A 6 5.57 2.10 10.43
N ALA A 7 5.58 1.11 9.53
CA ALA A 7 4.92 -0.15 9.81
C ALA A 7 5.62 -0.90 10.96
N VAL A 8 4.82 -1.61 11.72
CA VAL A 8 5.27 -2.41 12.86
C VAL A 8 5.08 -3.89 12.53
N ILE A 9 6.14 -4.67 12.68
CA ILE A 9 6.06 -6.12 12.57
C ILE A 9 5.37 -6.66 13.81
N THR A 10 4.38 -7.54 13.61
CA THR A 10 3.66 -8.16 14.72
C THR A 10 4.52 -9.20 15.43
N ASN A 11 4.09 -9.61 16.61
CA ASN A 11 4.77 -10.71 17.33
C ASN A 11 4.79 -12.01 16.52
N LYS A 12 3.72 -12.31 15.78
CA LYS A 12 3.67 -13.45 14.87
C LYS A 12 4.58 -13.24 13.65
N GLY A 13 4.66 -12.02 13.15
CA GLY A 13 5.59 -11.63 12.09
C GLY A 13 7.05 -11.81 12.49
N LEU A 14 7.40 -11.46 13.73
CA LEU A 14 8.76 -11.68 14.28
C LEU A 14 9.08 -13.18 14.41
N ALA A 15 8.09 -13.99 14.85
CA ALA A 15 8.25 -15.44 14.90
C ALA A 15 8.47 -16.04 13.49
N LEU A 16 7.68 -15.60 12.49
CA LEU A 16 7.87 -15.99 11.10
C LEU A 16 9.28 -15.58 10.61
N GLN A 17 9.73 -14.37 10.92
CA GLN A 17 11.06 -13.90 10.54
C GLN A 17 12.17 -14.84 11.03
N SER A 18 12.06 -15.37 12.25
CA SER A 18 13.02 -16.35 12.77
C SER A 18 13.05 -17.61 11.90
N LYS A 19 11.89 -18.10 11.45
CA LYS A 19 11.78 -19.25 10.54
C LYS A 19 12.40 -18.96 9.17
N LEU A 20 12.24 -17.72 8.66
CA LEU A 20 12.88 -17.30 7.40
C LEU A 20 14.42 -17.35 7.49
N MET A 21 14.98 -17.03 8.66
CA MET A 21 16.43 -17.17 8.91
C MET A 21 16.89 -18.63 8.93
N GLU A 22 16.00 -19.56 9.26
CA GLU A 22 16.25 -21.01 9.20
C GLU A 22 16.12 -21.60 7.78
N GLY A 23 15.76 -20.77 6.78
CA GLY A 23 15.72 -21.17 5.37
C GLY A 23 14.31 -21.30 4.77
N HIS A 24 13.26 -20.94 5.51
CA HIS A 24 11.91 -20.85 4.94
C HIS A 24 11.76 -19.63 4.01
N SER A 25 10.89 -19.73 3.03
CA SER A 25 10.57 -18.61 2.12
C SER A 25 9.45 -17.74 2.68
N LEU A 26 9.57 -16.42 2.50
CA LEU A 26 8.48 -15.49 2.82
C LEU A 26 7.42 -15.56 1.73
N GLU A 27 6.20 -15.89 2.10
CA GLU A 27 5.03 -15.90 1.24
C GLU A 27 4.02 -14.87 1.74
N ILE A 28 3.97 -13.71 1.08
CA ILE A 28 2.95 -12.70 1.34
C ILE A 28 1.68 -13.11 0.60
N THR A 29 0.56 -13.21 1.32
CA THR A 29 -0.70 -13.74 0.79
C THR A 29 -1.64 -12.65 0.32
N ARG A 30 -1.88 -11.63 1.14
CA ARG A 30 -2.76 -10.50 0.84
C ARG A 30 -2.44 -9.29 1.69
N ALA A 31 -3.00 -8.15 1.30
CA ALA A 31 -2.98 -6.94 2.10
C ALA A 31 -4.39 -6.38 2.22
N ILE A 32 -4.73 -5.83 3.37
CA ILE A 32 -6.09 -5.39 3.70
C ILE A 32 -6.05 -3.97 4.26
N ALA A 33 -6.89 -3.10 3.69
CA ALA A 33 -7.16 -1.78 4.24
C ALA A 33 -8.22 -1.87 5.34
N GLY A 34 -7.95 -1.25 6.48
CA GLY A 34 -8.86 -1.16 7.61
C GLY A 34 -9.11 0.27 8.06
N SER A 35 -10.29 0.52 8.63
CA SER A 35 -10.66 1.82 9.20
C SER A 35 -10.48 1.88 10.72
N GLY A 36 -10.03 0.80 11.33
CA GLY A 36 -9.72 0.74 12.77
C GLY A 36 -8.57 1.66 13.17
N TYR A 37 -8.36 1.76 14.46
CA TYR A 37 -7.21 2.43 15.06
C TYR A 37 -6.97 1.83 16.45
N VAL A 38 -5.72 1.55 16.75
CA VAL A 38 -5.30 1.08 18.08
C VAL A 38 -4.22 2.02 18.63
N THR A 39 -4.05 1.99 19.94
CA THR A 39 -2.90 2.69 20.53
C THR A 39 -1.60 2.07 19.98
N PRO A 40 -0.57 2.88 19.68
CA PRO A 40 0.66 2.40 19.03
C PRO A 40 1.30 1.19 19.74
N ASP A 41 1.22 1.12 21.04
CA ASP A 41 1.75 0.00 21.86
C ASP A 41 1.07 -1.35 21.57
N LEU A 42 -0.13 -1.34 21.01
CA LEU A 42 -0.90 -2.55 20.69
C LEU A 42 -0.69 -3.04 19.24
N LEU A 43 0.01 -2.27 18.40
CA LEU A 43 0.23 -2.64 16.99
C LEU A 43 0.97 -3.98 16.87
N GLN A 44 1.98 -4.18 17.69
CA GLN A 44 2.77 -5.41 17.67
C GLN A 44 1.96 -6.66 18.08
N ASN A 45 0.89 -6.46 18.85
CA ASN A 45 0.03 -7.53 19.33
C ASN A 45 -1.13 -7.88 18.38
N GLN A 46 -1.22 -7.23 17.22
CA GLN A 46 -2.32 -7.45 16.28
C GLN A 46 -2.24 -8.86 15.69
N THR A 47 -3.33 -9.59 15.80
CA THR A 47 -3.50 -10.94 15.23
C THR A 47 -4.55 -11.00 14.15
N ASP A 48 -5.45 -10.00 14.11
CA ASP A 48 -6.57 -9.92 13.19
C ASP A 48 -6.70 -8.50 12.62
N VAL A 49 -7.41 -8.39 11.50
CA VAL A 49 -7.73 -7.12 10.86
C VAL A 49 -8.89 -6.45 11.58
N ILE A 50 -8.69 -5.23 12.05
CA ILE A 50 -9.73 -4.44 12.70
C ILE A 50 -10.43 -3.57 11.67
N ASP A 51 -11.77 -3.66 11.63
CA ASP A 51 -12.63 -2.89 10.74
C ASP A 51 -12.15 -2.95 9.29
N ALA A 52 -12.07 -4.18 8.76
CA ALA A 52 -11.63 -4.47 7.40
C ALA A 52 -12.58 -3.83 6.37
N GLN A 53 -12.03 -3.12 5.39
CA GLN A 53 -12.78 -2.43 4.35
C GLN A 53 -12.62 -3.11 2.99
N GLN A 54 -11.40 -3.22 2.50
CA GLN A 54 -11.16 -3.89 1.22
C GLN A 54 -9.74 -4.49 1.15
N GLU A 55 -9.60 -5.47 0.30
CA GLU A 55 -8.31 -6.05 -0.05
C GLU A 55 -7.58 -5.14 -1.04
N LEU A 56 -6.28 -4.96 -0.83
CA LEU A 56 -5.42 -4.15 -1.68
C LEU A 56 -4.81 -5.01 -2.78
N ILE A 57 -4.64 -4.42 -3.95
CA ILE A 57 -4.05 -5.08 -5.11
C ILE A 57 -2.53 -4.95 -5.03
N PHE A 58 -1.81 -6.06 -5.18
CA PHE A 58 -0.37 -6.05 -5.32
C PHE A 58 0.03 -5.58 -6.72
N ARG A 59 0.94 -4.61 -6.78
CA ARG A 59 1.72 -4.38 -7.98
C ARG A 59 2.97 -5.26 -7.98
N PRO A 60 3.67 -5.40 -9.11
CA PRO A 60 4.86 -6.23 -9.18
C PRO A 60 5.86 -5.89 -8.08
N VAL A 61 6.19 -6.89 -7.28
CA VAL A 61 7.21 -6.79 -6.23
C VAL A 61 8.58 -6.69 -6.89
N SER A 62 9.43 -5.83 -6.37
CA SER A 62 10.80 -5.68 -6.85
C SER A 62 11.81 -5.79 -5.70
N TYR A 63 13.01 -6.18 -6.05
CA TYR A 63 14.12 -6.37 -5.12
C TYR A 63 15.26 -5.43 -5.52
N PRO A 64 15.17 -4.13 -5.13
CA PRO A 64 16.13 -3.11 -5.56
C PRO A 64 17.55 -3.39 -5.11
N GLU A 65 17.71 -4.09 -3.98
CA GLU A 65 19.01 -4.52 -3.45
C GLU A 65 18.86 -5.90 -2.79
N TYR A 66 19.97 -6.59 -2.62
CA TYR A 66 19.99 -7.88 -1.91
C TYR A 66 19.42 -7.73 -0.49
N GLY A 67 18.45 -8.57 -0.16
CA GLY A 67 17.79 -8.56 1.14
C GLY A 67 16.76 -7.41 1.34
N LYS A 68 16.52 -6.57 0.32
CA LYS A 68 15.47 -5.55 0.34
C LYS A 68 14.33 -5.92 -0.60
N CYS A 69 13.11 -5.75 -0.13
CA CYS A 69 11.89 -5.95 -0.91
C CYS A 69 11.11 -4.64 -0.98
N LYS A 70 10.64 -4.31 -2.17
CA LYS A 70 9.71 -3.22 -2.44
C LYS A 70 8.34 -3.83 -2.78
N LEU A 71 7.35 -3.56 -1.94
CA LEU A 71 5.99 -4.06 -2.05
C LEU A 71 5.03 -2.90 -2.31
N PRO A 72 4.67 -2.60 -3.56
CA PRO A 72 3.67 -1.60 -3.88
C PRO A 72 2.28 -2.20 -3.75
N LEU A 73 1.39 -1.49 -3.04
CA LEU A 73 -0.02 -1.82 -2.84
C LEU A 73 -0.89 -0.75 -3.47
N TYR A 74 -1.93 -1.17 -4.13
CA TYR A 74 -2.84 -0.31 -4.89
C TYR A 74 -4.29 -0.53 -4.47
N LEU A 75 -5.05 0.55 -4.43
CA LEU A 75 -6.47 0.57 -4.10
C LEU A 75 -7.22 1.36 -5.17
N THR A 76 -8.40 0.85 -5.57
CA THR A 76 -9.38 1.60 -6.36
C THR A 76 -10.69 1.70 -5.59
N ASN A 77 -11.53 2.66 -5.96
CA ASN A 77 -12.85 2.80 -5.39
C ASN A 77 -13.99 2.28 -6.29
N GLU A 78 -13.67 1.46 -7.28
CA GLU A 78 -14.65 0.98 -8.28
C GLU A 78 -15.89 0.33 -7.64
N ASP A 79 -15.70 -0.46 -6.59
CA ASP A 79 -16.76 -1.16 -5.87
C ASP A 79 -17.16 -0.50 -4.55
N VAL A 80 -16.65 0.71 -4.28
CA VAL A 80 -16.92 1.42 -3.02
C VAL A 80 -18.27 2.13 -3.11
N THR A 81 -19.25 1.61 -2.37
CA THR A 81 -20.61 2.18 -2.27
C THR A 81 -20.80 3.08 -1.05
N VAL A 82 -19.95 2.93 -0.03
CA VAL A 82 -19.91 3.77 1.16
C VAL A 82 -18.46 4.22 1.36
N GLY A 83 -18.23 5.53 1.34
CA GLY A 83 -16.89 6.09 1.56
C GLY A 83 -16.38 5.78 2.96
N TYR A 84 -15.06 5.56 3.06
CA TYR A 84 -14.40 5.22 4.32
C TYR A 84 -13.01 5.86 4.42
N LYS A 85 -12.38 5.71 5.56
CA LYS A 85 -11.03 6.21 5.79
C LYS A 85 -10.09 5.06 6.10
N VAL A 86 -9.07 4.87 5.28
CA VAL A 86 -7.98 3.92 5.56
C VAL A 86 -7.10 4.50 6.66
N ARG A 87 -7.06 3.85 7.79
CA ARG A 87 -6.20 4.19 8.93
C ARG A 87 -5.16 3.11 9.23
N MET A 88 -5.42 1.89 8.77
CA MET A 88 -4.53 0.75 8.95
C MET A 88 -4.38 0.00 7.63
N ILE A 89 -3.19 -0.51 7.40
CA ILE A 89 -2.90 -1.44 6.31
C ILE A 89 -2.23 -2.65 6.92
N TYR A 90 -2.84 -3.80 6.73
CA TYR A 90 -2.36 -5.09 7.20
C TYR A 90 -1.75 -5.84 6.04
N VAL A 91 -0.57 -6.37 6.21
CA VAL A 91 0.05 -7.30 5.25
C VAL A 91 0.11 -8.67 5.89
N MET A 92 -0.52 -9.63 5.23
CA MET A 92 -0.65 -11.00 5.66
C MET A 92 0.43 -11.86 5.01
N ALA A 93 0.91 -12.83 5.73
CA ALA A 93 1.86 -13.81 5.22
C ALA A 93 1.50 -15.21 5.71
N ASN A 94 1.94 -16.22 4.97
CA ASN A 94 1.76 -17.61 5.34
C ASN A 94 2.88 -18.08 6.27
N ASP A 95 2.52 -18.47 7.48
CA ASP A 95 3.42 -19.15 8.40
C ASP A 95 3.32 -20.67 8.20
N PRO A 96 4.43 -21.40 8.05
CA PRO A 96 4.39 -22.85 7.77
C PRO A 96 3.69 -23.68 8.83
N ASP A 97 3.61 -23.20 10.07
CA ASP A 97 3.00 -23.93 11.19
C ASP A 97 1.61 -23.42 11.56
N GLU A 98 1.38 -22.10 11.44
CA GLU A 98 0.15 -21.44 11.88
C GLU A 98 -0.80 -21.08 10.74
N GLY A 99 -0.36 -21.12 9.48
CA GLY A 99 -1.12 -20.65 8.34
C GLY A 99 -1.02 -19.14 8.16
N GLU A 100 -2.07 -18.49 7.65
CA GLU A 100 -2.05 -17.05 7.40
C GLU A 100 -2.03 -16.25 8.72
N ILE A 101 -1.07 -15.35 8.84
CA ILE A 101 -0.88 -14.47 9.99
C ILE A 101 -0.79 -13.01 9.55
N VAL A 102 -1.03 -12.08 10.47
CA VAL A 102 -0.67 -10.67 10.28
C VAL A 102 0.84 -10.53 10.41
N PHE A 103 1.52 -10.24 9.29
CA PHE A 103 2.96 -10.11 9.27
C PHE A 103 3.42 -8.75 9.77
N PHE A 104 2.88 -7.69 9.18
CA PHE A 104 3.10 -6.33 9.68
C PHE A 104 1.87 -5.45 9.49
N VAL A 105 1.81 -4.36 10.25
CA VAL A 105 0.73 -3.38 10.22
C VAL A 105 1.31 -1.98 10.09
N ALA A 106 0.81 -1.20 9.14
CA ALA A 106 1.01 0.23 9.09
C ALA A 106 -0.23 0.94 9.62
N GLN A 107 -0.05 2.01 10.38
CA GLN A 107 -1.16 2.79 10.94
C GLN A 107 -0.93 4.28 10.72
N SER A 108 -2.02 5.03 10.54
CA SER A 108 -1.98 6.49 10.51
C SER A 108 -1.39 7.04 11.82
N ALA A 109 -0.72 8.18 11.74
CA ALA A 109 -0.04 8.79 12.89
C ALA A 109 -1.00 9.14 14.04
N ARG A 110 -2.27 9.40 13.71
CA ARG A 110 -3.32 9.75 14.67
C ARG A 110 -4.66 9.16 14.22
N SER A 111 -5.57 8.95 15.18
CA SER A 111 -6.90 8.39 14.93
C SER A 111 -7.81 9.25 14.02
N ASP A 112 -7.58 10.55 13.99
CA ASP A 112 -8.31 11.49 13.11
C ASP A 112 -7.73 11.56 11.68
N MET A 113 -6.51 11.06 11.49
CA MET A 113 -5.81 10.99 10.20
C MET A 113 -6.15 9.71 9.43
N GLY A 114 -5.72 9.63 8.19
CA GLY A 114 -5.88 8.50 7.29
C GLY A 114 -6.18 8.94 5.87
N THR A 115 -6.18 8.00 4.96
CA THR A 115 -6.51 8.24 3.54
C THR A 115 -8.00 8.06 3.32
N ILE A 116 -8.69 9.11 2.85
CA ILE A 116 -10.12 9.06 2.55
C ILE A 116 -10.31 8.35 1.21
N VAL A 117 -11.17 7.35 1.19
CA VAL A 117 -11.60 6.64 -0.01
C VAL A 117 -13.06 7.04 -0.28
N PRO A 118 -13.31 7.87 -1.31
CA PRO A 118 -14.64 8.26 -1.69
C PRO A 118 -15.38 7.13 -2.40
N THR A 119 -16.70 7.24 -2.47
CA THR A 119 -17.48 6.30 -3.30
C THR A 119 -17.17 6.52 -4.78
N ALA A 120 -17.43 5.50 -5.60
CA ALA A 120 -17.30 5.62 -7.06
C ALA A 120 -18.23 6.70 -7.65
N SER A 121 -19.38 6.97 -7.00
CA SER A 121 -20.31 8.02 -7.41
C SER A 121 -19.85 9.44 -7.05
N GLU A 122 -19.08 9.60 -5.96
CA GLU A 122 -18.53 10.89 -5.55
C GLU A 122 -17.27 11.26 -6.37
N MET A 123 -16.41 10.28 -6.64
CA MET A 123 -15.17 10.48 -7.40
C MET A 123 -14.86 9.21 -8.19
N ALA A 124 -15.35 9.12 -9.42
CA ALA A 124 -15.04 7.99 -10.29
C ALA A 124 -13.56 7.90 -10.60
N GLY A 125 -13.02 6.68 -10.54
CA GLY A 125 -11.62 6.40 -10.88
C GLY A 125 -10.60 6.84 -9.81
N TYR A 126 -11.05 7.08 -8.57
CA TYR A 126 -10.12 7.32 -7.46
C TYR A 126 -9.20 6.10 -7.25
N SER A 127 -7.95 6.39 -6.99
CA SER A 127 -6.97 5.39 -6.61
C SER A 127 -5.99 5.90 -5.57
N ALA A 128 -5.46 5.00 -4.78
CA ALA A 128 -4.41 5.27 -3.81
C ALA A 128 -3.34 4.19 -3.88
N GLU A 129 -2.09 4.56 -3.64
CA GLU A 129 -0.97 3.63 -3.65
C GLU A 129 -0.10 3.85 -2.42
N TRP A 130 0.38 2.75 -1.84
CA TRP A 130 1.36 2.74 -0.77
C TRP A 130 2.49 1.80 -1.15
N THR A 131 3.72 2.18 -0.90
CA THR A 131 4.87 1.32 -1.10
C THR A 131 5.53 1.00 0.23
N PHE A 132 5.65 -0.28 0.51
CA PHE A 132 6.37 -0.77 1.67
C PHE A 132 7.76 -1.24 1.24
N TYR A 133 8.76 -0.85 2.02
CA TYR A 133 10.13 -1.35 1.88
C TYR A 133 10.46 -2.16 3.12
N PHE A 134 10.86 -3.39 2.95
CA PHE A 134 11.32 -4.22 4.06
C PHE A 134 12.57 -5.00 3.70
N GLN A 135 13.38 -5.23 4.72
CA GLN A 135 14.59 -6.05 4.62
C GLN A 135 14.33 -7.40 5.27
N TYR A 136 14.87 -8.45 4.68
CA TYR A 136 14.81 -9.79 5.22
C TYR A 136 16.23 -10.41 5.21
N GLY A 137 16.48 -11.35 6.10
CA GLY A 137 17.73 -12.10 6.15
C GLY A 137 18.91 -11.42 6.85
N ARG A 138 18.66 -10.41 7.71
CA ARG A 138 19.65 -9.83 8.62
C ARG A 138 19.22 -9.90 10.07
N ALA A 139 20.19 -10.06 10.97
CA ALA A 139 19.97 -10.14 12.42
C ALA A 139 19.42 -8.85 13.07
N ASP A 140 19.49 -7.72 12.36
CA ASP A 140 19.15 -6.39 12.89
C ASP A 140 17.66 -6.01 12.77
N GLY A 141 16.82 -6.96 12.38
CA GLY A 141 15.37 -6.75 12.30
C GLY A 141 14.90 -6.17 10.97
N VAL A 142 13.62 -6.35 10.68
CA VAL A 142 12.97 -5.81 9.50
C VAL A 142 12.50 -4.40 9.81
N ASN A 143 13.08 -3.40 9.14
CA ASN A 143 12.54 -2.04 9.13
C ASN A 143 11.58 -1.91 7.96
N VAL A 144 10.31 -1.65 8.26
CA VAL A 144 9.30 -1.38 7.24
C VAL A 144 9.00 0.10 7.21
N THR A 145 9.33 0.75 6.11
CA THR A 145 8.98 2.15 5.86
C THR A 145 7.83 2.24 4.88
N VAL A 146 6.90 3.15 5.14
CA VAL A 146 5.76 3.44 4.27
C VAL A 146 6.06 4.69 3.49
N ASP A 147 6.02 4.59 2.17
CA ASP A 147 6.05 5.74 1.27
C ASP A 147 4.64 5.91 0.67
N PRO A 148 3.82 6.85 1.17
CA PRO A 148 2.54 7.14 0.56
C PRO A 148 2.80 7.88 -0.74
N ALA A 149 2.61 7.20 -1.87
CA ALA A 149 2.61 7.85 -3.17
C ALA A 149 1.49 8.89 -3.25
N ASN A 150 1.71 9.97 -3.99
CA ASN A 150 0.67 10.96 -4.26
C ASN A 150 -0.55 10.26 -4.84
N THR A 151 -1.69 10.44 -4.19
CA THR A 151 -2.97 9.98 -4.71
C THR A 151 -3.38 10.91 -5.85
N VAL A 152 -3.17 10.44 -7.07
CA VAL A 152 -3.70 11.10 -8.27
C VAL A 152 -4.93 10.32 -8.70
N SER A 153 -6.07 10.97 -8.80
CA SER A 153 -7.27 10.31 -9.34
C SER A 153 -7.05 9.97 -10.81
N ARG A 154 -7.66 8.88 -11.27
CA ARG A 154 -7.60 8.50 -12.69
C ARG A 154 -8.10 9.62 -13.59
N ASN A 155 -9.14 10.34 -13.17
CA ASN A 155 -9.67 11.48 -13.90
C ASN A 155 -8.67 12.64 -14.01
N GLU A 156 -7.90 12.91 -12.95
CA GLU A 156 -6.83 13.91 -13.00
C GLU A 156 -5.71 13.48 -13.95
N MET A 157 -5.34 12.20 -13.96
CA MET A 157 -4.38 11.67 -14.93
C MET A 157 -4.89 11.74 -16.37
N GLU A 158 -6.13 11.37 -16.61
CA GLU A 158 -6.75 11.42 -17.95
C GLU A 158 -6.89 12.88 -18.42
N THR A 159 -7.21 13.82 -17.54
CA THR A 159 -7.25 15.25 -17.85
C THR A 159 -5.87 15.78 -18.18
N TYR A 160 -4.85 15.46 -17.38
CA TYR A 160 -3.47 15.89 -17.60
C TYR A 160 -2.91 15.34 -18.91
N VAL A 161 -3.10 14.07 -19.19
CA VAL A 161 -2.70 13.42 -20.44
C VAL A 161 -3.48 13.99 -21.63
N GLY A 162 -4.77 14.28 -21.45
CA GLY A 162 -5.62 14.92 -22.47
C GLY A 162 -5.17 16.33 -22.83
N GLU A 163 -4.81 17.14 -21.84
CA GLU A 163 -4.30 18.51 -22.05
C GLU A 163 -2.93 18.52 -22.71
N GLU A 164 -2.05 17.60 -22.39
CA GLU A 164 -0.72 17.50 -23.01
C GLU A 164 -0.79 17.00 -24.45
N PHE A 165 -1.73 16.12 -24.79
CA PHE A 165 -1.96 15.67 -26.17
C PHE A 165 -2.69 16.70 -27.03
N VAL A 166 -3.51 17.56 -26.46
CA VAL A 166 -4.19 18.65 -27.18
C VAL A 166 -3.23 19.80 -27.51
N ALA A 167 -2.14 19.96 -26.77
CA ALA A 167 -1.12 20.97 -27.03
C ALA A 167 -0.33 20.74 -28.31
N ILE A 168 -0.32 19.51 -28.86
CA ILE A 168 0.19 19.22 -30.20
C ILE A 168 -0.97 19.33 -31.18
N SER A 169 -1.37 20.55 -31.49
CA SER A 169 -2.47 20.77 -32.44
C SER A 169 -2.03 20.54 -33.88
N THR A 170 -2.93 20.04 -34.70
CA THR A 170 -2.78 19.79 -36.13
C THR A 170 -2.01 20.87 -36.92
N PRO A 171 -2.11 22.18 -36.61
CA PRO A 171 -1.35 23.24 -37.31
C PRO A 171 0.17 23.17 -37.13
N GLU A 172 0.65 22.63 -35.99
CA GLU A 172 2.10 22.51 -35.77
C GLU A 172 2.72 21.35 -36.54
N ILE A 173 1.94 20.29 -36.78
CA ILE A 173 2.38 19.14 -37.57
C ILE A 173 2.42 19.52 -39.05
N ASP A 174 1.47 20.26 -39.55
CA ASP A 174 1.43 20.72 -40.97
C ASP A 174 2.59 21.67 -41.29
N SER A 175 3.04 22.51 -40.34
CA SER A 175 4.18 23.41 -40.54
C SER A 175 5.54 22.68 -40.63
N ILE A 176 5.64 21.46 -40.12
CA ILE A 176 6.87 20.64 -40.19
C ILE A 176 7.02 19.95 -41.55
N PHE A 177 5.91 19.71 -42.25
CA PHE A 177 5.90 19.01 -43.54
C PHE A 177 5.83 19.95 -44.78
N GLU A 178 5.63 21.26 -44.58
CA GLU A 178 5.60 22.26 -45.67
C GLU A 178 6.95 22.99 -45.96
N SER A 179 8.01 22.52 -45.32
CA SER A 179 9.35 23.10 -45.57
C SER A 179 10.21 22.24 -46.50
#